data_f7abeb2039a4d9c28e0e0404d7948cc6
#
_entry.id   f7abeb2039a4d9c28e0e0404d7948cc6
#
_cell.length_a   1.000
_cell.length_b   1.000
_cell.length_c   1.000
_cell.angle_alpha   90.00
_cell.angle_beta   90.00
_cell.angle_gamma   90.00
#
_symmetry.space_group_name_H-M   'P 1'
#
loop_
_entity.id
_entity.type
_entity.pdbx_description
1 polymer ?
#
loop_
_entity_poly.entity_id
_entity_poly.type
_entity_poly.pdbx_seq_one_letter_code
_entity_poly.pdbx_strand_id
1 'polypeptide(L)'
;MRVSLLWLFTALILLSGCAYDTTSHDKLSPHATRTTVGKVPRSDIKSSHATEKLSQTHTRIAGKARCTAEQMRKFLKKRHPKADKKYLLLPEIYISEGAKEGIRGDLAFAQALHETDFFKFGGDVLPHQNNFAGLGATGNGVRGHSFETPQAGVRAQIQHLKAYASTAPLNNPCVDPRFHYVKNRGCAPYVEDLGGKWAFPGYDTKKYASLQDALRHRDSYGDKIRKLYEEMEKVR
;
A
#
# COMPACT_ATOMS: atom_id res chain seq x y z
N MET A 1 27.31 24.34 -3.50
CA MET A 1 26.94 23.38 -2.46
C MET A 1 25.42 23.28 -2.43
N ARG A 2 24.84 22.23 -3.04
CA ARG A 2 23.40 21.97 -2.99
C ARG A 2 23.18 20.95 -1.86
N VAL A 3 22.58 21.40 -0.78
CA VAL A 3 22.19 20.55 0.34
C VAL A 3 20.98 19.73 -0.15
N SER A 4 21.21 18.45 -0.42
CA SER A 4 20.12 17.48 -0.62
C SER A 4 19.40 17.32 0.70
N LEU A 5 18.19 17.83 0.76
CA LEU A 5 17.28 17.64 1.89
C LEU A 5 16.83 16.17 1.86
N LEU A 6 17.56 15.32 2.56
CA LEU A 6 17.21 13.93 2.79
C LEU A 6 15.97 13.92 3.69
N TRP A 7 14.82 13.60 3.15
CA TRP A 7 13.60 13.36 3.91
C TRP A 7 13.74 12.02 4.63
N LEU A 8 14.12 12.08 5.89
CA LEU A 8 14.04 10.96 6.83
C LEU A 8 12.56 10.68 7.10
N PHE A 9 11.95 9.85 6.28
CA PHE A 9 10.70 9.19 6.65
C PHE A 9 11.05 8.00 7.53
N THR A 10 11.03 8.22 8.84
CA THR A 10 10.95 7.12 9.80
C THR A 10 9.57 6.50 9.66
N ALA A 11 9.48 5.42 8.93
CA ALA A 11 8.31 4.54 8.95
C ALA A 11 8.28 3.86 10.31
N LEU A 12 7.77 4.55 11.33
CA LEU A 12 7.47 3.96 12.61
C LEU A 12 6.22 3.09 12.43
N ILE A 13 6.44 1.83 12.09
CA ILE A 13 5.37 0.83 12.09
C ILE A 13 5.06 0.51 13.55
N LEU A 14 4.33 1.41 14.21
CA LEU A 14 3.70 1.11 15.49
C LEU A 14 2.62 0.05 15.24
N LEU A 15 2.51 -0.88 16.17
CA LEU A 15 1.43 -1.85 16.33
C LEU A 15 0.11 -1.12 16.59
N SER A 16 -0.41 -0.43 15.58
CA SER A 16 -1.70 0.28 15.66
C SER A 16 -2.72 -0.57 14.92
N GLY A 17 -3.28 -1.55 15.62
CA GLY A 17 -4.53 -2.14 15.20
C GLY A 17 -5.57 -1.03 15.03
N CYS A 18 -6.38 -1.07 13.97
CA CYS A 18 -7.58 -0.26 13.87
C CYS A 18 -8.45 -0.56 15.10
N ALA A 19 -8.37 0.28 16.13
CA ALA A 19 -9.26 0.20 17.29
C ALA A 19 -10.64 0.69 16.85
N TYR A 20 -11.60 -0.21 16.82
CA TYR A 20 -13.01 0.13 16.70
C TYR A 20 -13.58 0.20 18.12
N ASP A 21 -14.12 1.35 18.47
CA ASP A 21 -14.80 1.58 19.74
C ASP A 21 -16.15 0.86 19.73
N THR A 22 -16.29 -0.15 20.58
CA THR A 22 -17.55 -0.85 20.83
C THR A 22 -18.06 -0.48 22.21
N THR A 23 -18.86 0.56 22.31
CA THR A 23 -19.75 0.76 23.46
C THR A 23 -21.17 1.03 22.97
N SER A 24 -21.98 -0.01 22.94
CA SER A 24 -23.37 0.09 23.36
C SER A 24 -23.92 -1.31 23.65
N HIS A 25 -24.05 -1.59 24.94
CA HIS A 25 -24.94 -2.65 25.45
C HIS A 25 -26.36 -2.25 25.13
N ASP A 26 -27.13 -3.14 24.49
CA ASP A 26 -28.54 -3.18 24.79
C ASP A 26 -29.09 -4.61 24.85
N LYS A 27 -29.97 -4.80 25.82
CA LYS A 27 -30.45 -6.06 26.36
C LYS A 27 -31.56 -6.65 25.50
N LEU A 28 -31.52 -7.96 25.30
CA LEU A 28 -32.61 -8.77 24.77
C LEU A 28 -33.81 -8.81 25.73
N SER A 29 -35.02 -8.71 25.20
CA SER A 29 -36.19 -9.39 25.68
C SER A 29 -37.18 -9.69 24.55
N PRO A 30 -37.86 -10.85 24.57
CA PRO A 30 -38.57 -11.39 23.44
C PRO A 30 -40.09 -11.15 23.52
N HIS A 31 -40.72 -10.68 22.40
CA HIS A 31 -42.13 -10.97 22.19
C HIS A 31 -42.42 -11.03 20.69
N ALA A 32 -42.95 -12.16 20.28
CA ALA A 32 -43.47 -12.40 18.93
C ALA A 32 -44.78 -11.69 18.74
N THR A 33 -44.96 -11.03 17.58
CA THR A 33 -46.28 -10.90 16.96
C THR A 33 -46.12 -10.75 15.46
N ARG A 34 -46.87 -11.59 14.77
CA ARG A 34 -47.10 -11.71 13.32
C ARG A 34 -47.93 -10.52 12.85
N THR A 35 -47.56 -9.84 11.74
CA THR A 35 -48.56 -9.35 10.76
C THR A 35 -47.89 -8.63 9.56
N THR A 36 -48.38 -9.00 8.38
CA THR A 36 -48.56 -8.29 7.10
C THR A 36 -47.37 -7.82 6.26
N VAL A 37 -47.39 -8.38 5.05
CA VAL A 37 -46.65 -8.01 3.86
C VAL A 37 -46.97 -6.57 3.48
N GLY A 38 -45.98 -5.68 3.60
CA GLY A 38 -46.00 -4.32 3.10
C GLY A 38 -44.91 -4.16 2.03
N LYS A 39 -45.30 -3.61 0.87
CA LYS A 39 -44.46 -3.27 -0.27
C LYS A 39 -43.19 -2.48 0.20
N VAL A 40 -42.00 -3.00 -0.15
CA VAL A 40 -40.71 -2.29 0.03
C VAL A 40 -40.64 -1.16 -1.02
N PRO A 41 -40.36 0.08 -0.61
CA PRO A 41 -40.07 1.16 -1.54
C PRO A 41 -38.67 1.01 -2.12
N ARG A 42 -38.54 1.16 -3.42
CA ARG A 42 -37.26 1.27 -4.15
C ARG A 42 -36.44 2.46 -3.64
N SER A 43 -35.38 2.18 -2.88
CA SER A 43 -34.34 3.17 -2.49
C SER A 43 -32.93 2.76 -2.91
N ASP A 44 -32.77 1.86 -3.91
CA ASP A 44 -31.46 1.26 -4.22
C ASP A 44 -30.66 1.97 -5.32
N ILE A 45 -31.07 3.16 -5.78
CA ILE A 45 -30.38 3.85 -6.89
C ILE A 45 -29.29 4.82 -6.42
N LYS A 46 -29.28 5.24 -5.15
CA LYS A 46 -28.26 6.19 -4.65
C LYS A 46 -26.93 5.57 -4.19
N SER A 47 -26.91 4.27 -3.88
CA SER A 47 -25.70 3.57 -3.41
C SER A 47 -24.71 3.28 -4.54
N SER A 48 -25.18 2.96 -5.75
CA SER A 48 -24.32 2.62 -6.89
C SER A 48 -23.49 3.81 -7.39
N HIS A 49 -24.05 5.01 -7.44
CA HIS A 49 -23.36 6.21 -7.93
C HIS A 49 -22.28 6.71 -6.98
N ALA A 50 -22.44 6.54 -5.66
CA ALA A 50 -21.40 6.90 -4.70
C ALA A 50 -20.20 5.96 -4.77
N THR A 51 -20.46 4.65 -4.94
CA THR A 51 -19.42 3.63 -5.08
C THR A 51 -18.66 3.77 -6.41
N GLU A 52 -19.35 4.13 -7.48
CA GLU A 52 -18.78 4.36 -8.80
C GLU A 52 -17.94 5.65 -8.84
N LYS A 53 -18.36 6.71 -8.16
CA LYS A 53 -17.64 7.97 -8.03
C LYS A 53 -16.38 7.83 -7.16
N LEU A 54 -16.38 6.98 -6.12
CA LEU A 54 -15.19 6.64 -5.33
C LEU A 54 -14.19 5.82 -6.17
N SER A 55 -14.67 4.92 -7.03
CA SER A 55 -13.79 4.10 -7.88
C SER A 55 -13.04 4.92 -8.96
N GLN A 56 -13.56 6.08 -9.35
CA GLN A 56 -12.89 6.98 -10.30
C GLN A 56 -11.76 7.83 -9.67
N THR A 57 -11.71 7.93 -8.34
CA THR A 57 -10.72 8.77 -7.63
C THR A 57 -9.68 7.97 -6.87
N HIS A 58 -9.89 6.67 -6.64
CA HIS A 58 -9.03 5.84 -5.81
C HIS A 58 -8.40 4.68 -6.60
N THR A 59 -7.14 4.37 -6.28
CA THR A 59 -6.34 3.38 -7.02
C THR A 59 -6.32 2.06 -6.26
N ARG A 60 -7.09 1.08 -6.74
CA ARG A 60 -7.22 -0.24 -6.11
C ARG A 60 -5.90 -1.01 -6.16
N ILE A 61 -5.50 -1.59 -5.01
CA ILE A 61 -4.27 -2.37 -4.86
C ILE A 61 -4.43 -3.78 -5.46
N ALA A 62 -5.58 -4.44 -5.22
CA ALA A 62 -5.86 -5.74 -5.80
C ALA A 62 -6.18 -5.61 -7.30
N GLY A 63 -5.69 -6.58 -8.09
CA GLY A 63 -5.92 -6.65 -9.54
C GLY A 63 -4.67 -6.99 -10.34
N LYS A 64 -4.77 -6.83 -11.66
CA LYS A 64 -3.66 -7.03 -12.61
C LYS A 64 -2.87 -5.74 -12.77
N ALA A 65 -1.55 -5.84 -12.94
CA ALA A 65 -0.71 -4.72 -13.32
C ALA A 65 -1.19 -4.11 -14.66
N ARG A 66 -1.14 -2.78 -14.78
CA ARG A 66 -1.49 -2.04 -16.00
C ARG A 66 -0.24 -1.56 -16.73
N CYS A 67 0.84 -1.26 -15.98
CA CYS A 67 2.13 -0.96 -16.59
C CYS A 67 2.84 -2.25 -17.00
N THR A 68 3.51 -2.21 -18.14
CA THR A 68 4.43 -3.27 -18.58
C THR A 68 5.76 -3.18 -17.83
N ALA A 69 6.50 -4.28 -17.75
CA ALA A 69 7.85 -4.30 -17.18
C ALA A 69 8.79 -3.30 -17.89
N GLU A 70 8.62 -3.12 -19.20
CA GLU A 70 9.42 -2.17 -19.97
C GLU A 70 9.11 -0.71 -19.58
N GLN A 71 7.85 -0.34 -19.40
CA GLN A 71 7.48 0.99 -18.90
C GLN A 71 8.09 1.26 -17.52
N MET A 72 7.97 0.28 -16.61
CA MET A 72 8.54 0.36 -15.26
C MET A 72 10.06 0.53 -15.30
N ARG A 73 10.75 -0.22 -16.18
CA ARG A 73 12.21 -0.15 -16.37
C ARG A 73 12.63 1.20 -16.98
N LYS A 74 11.95 1.68 -18.01
CA LYS A 74 12.22 2.99 -18.61
C LYS A 74 12.01 4.11 -17.58
N PHE A 75 10.95 4.03 -16.79
CA PHE A 75 10.68 5.00 -15.71
C PHE A 75 11.81 5.02 -14.67
N LEU A 76 12.25 3.85 -14.19
CA LEU A 76 13.38 3.75 -13.27
C LEU A 76 14.65 4.37 -13.88
N LYS A 77 15.01 4.00 -15.12
CA LYS A 77 16.18 4.56 -15.81
C LYS A 77 16.12 6.09 -15.93
N LYS A 78 14.94 6.64 -16.23
CA LYS A 78 14.73 8.09 -16.31
C LYS A 78 14.98 8.79 -14.96
N ARG A 79 14.53 8.18 -13.86
CA ARG A 79 14.62 8.76 -12.50
C ARG A 79 15.94 8.47 -11.81
N HIS A 80 16.56 7.34 -12.13
CA HIS A 80 17.86 6.91 -11.62
C HIS A 80 18.70 6.31 -12.77
N PRO A 81 19.35 7.15 -13.61
CA PRO A 81 20.13 6.67 -14.77
C PRO A 81 21.28 5.74 -14.42
N LYS A 82 21.81 5.83 -13.18
CA LYS A 82 22.89 5.00 -12.66
C LYS A 82 22.41 3.82 -11.82
N ALA A 83 21.14 3.46 -11.91
CA ALA A 83 20.60 2.29 -11.19
C ALA A 83 21.39 1.02 -11.53
N ASP A 84 21.72 0.23 -10.51
CA ASP A 84 22.35 -1.07 -10.70
C ASP A 84 21.50 -1.97 -11.59
N LYS A 85 22.16 -2.75 -12.45
CA LYS A 85 21.49 -3.68 -13.39
C LYS A 85 20.51 -4.63 -12.69
N LYS A 86 20.81 -5.06 -11.47
CA LYS A 86 19.93 -5.94 -10.68
C LYS A 86 18.54 -5.32 -10.43
N TYR A 87 18.43 -4.00 -10.25
CA TYR A 87 17.15 -3.32 -10.04
C TYR A 87 16.35 -3.17 -11.35
N LEU A 88 17.03 -3.21 -12.50
CA LEU A 88 16.37 -3.19 -13.81
C LEU A 88 15.65 -4.51 -14.14
N LEU A 89 15.90 -5.58 -13.37
CA LEU A 89 15.22 -6.86 -13.46
C LEU A 89 14.00 -6.97 -12.52
N LEU A 90 13.87 -6.05 -11.57
CA LEU A 90 12.77 -6.08 -10.59
C LEU A 90 11.36 -5.92 -11.23
N PRO A 91 11.15 -5.12 -12.29
CA PRO A 91 9.84 -4.97 -12.90
C PRO A 91 9.15 -6.30 -13.25
N GLU A 92 9.85 -7.24 -13.85
CA GLU A 92 9.33 -8.57 -14.19
C GLU A 92 8.95 -9.36 -12.94
N ILE A 93 9.78 -9.27 -11.90
CA ILE A 93 9.56 -9.95 -10.61
C ILE A 93 8.30 -9.36 -9.96
N TYR A 94 8.13 -8.03 -9.93
CA TYR A 94 6.94 -7.39 -9.38
C TYR A 94 5.66 -7.79 -10.10
N ILE A 95 5.68 -7.84 -11.44
CA ILE A 95 4.52 -8.27 -12.23
C ILE A 95 4.20 -9.73 -11.94
N SER A 96 5.21 -10.61 -11.93
CA SER A 96 5.04 -12.04 -11.70
C SER A 96 4.52 -12.35 -10.29
N GLU A 97 5.17 -11.83 -9.25
CA GLU A 97 4.75 -12.07 -7.86
C GLU A 97 3.40 -11.40 -7.56
N GLY A 98 3.15 -10.21 -8.12
CA GLY A 98 1.87 -9.53 -8.01
C GLY A 98 0.74 -10.36 -8.62
N ALA A 99 0.93 -10.90 -9.83
CA ALA A 99 -0.06 -11.73 -10.51
C ALA A 99 -0.38 -13.01 -9.71
N LYS A 100 0.62 -13.65 -9.10
CA LYS A 100 0.44 -14.84 -8.27
C LYS A 100 -0.46 -14.59 -7.06
N GLU A 101 -0.39 -13.41 -6.45
CA GLU A 101 -1.16 -13.05 -5.26
C GLU A 101 -2.43 -12.23 -5.56
N GLY A 102 -2.67 -11.88 -6.84
CA GLY A 102 -3.80 -11.03 -7.24
C GLY A 102 -3.63 -9.56 -6.81
N ILE A 103 -2.39 -9.10 -6.65
CA ILE A 103 -2.00 -7.74 -6.28
C ILE A 103 -1.34 -7.06 -7.47
N ARG A 104 -1.58 -5.79 -7.66
CA ARG A 104 -0.98 -5.00 -8.74
C ARG A 104 0.52 -4.80 -8.49
N GLY A 105 1.33 -5.53 -9.26
CA GLY A 105 2.79 -5.46 -9.17
C GLY A 105 3.36 -4.09 -9.56
N ASP A 106 2.73 -3.37 -10.47
CA ASP A 106 3.09 -2.00 -10.86
C ASP A 106 2.92 -0.99 -9.71
N LEU A 107 1.86 -1.12 -8.90
CA LEU A 107 1.67 -0.30 -7.70
C LEU A 107 2.67 -0.65 -6.60
N ALA A 108 2.93 -1.94 -6.39
CA ALA A 108 3.95 -2.39 -5.44
C ALA A 108 5.35 -1.89 -5.84
N PHE A 109 5.66 -1.86 -7.14
CA PHE A 109 6.90 -1.27 -7.64
C PHE A 109 6.95 0.24 -7.42
N ALA A 110 5.86 0.97 -7.69
CA ALA A 110 5.79 2.40 -7.39
C ALA A 110 6.00 2.69 -5.89
N GLN A 111 5.46 1.83 -5.01
CA GLN A 111 5.74 1.90 -3.58
C GLN A 111 7.22 1.66 -3.27
N ALA A 112 7.85 0.64 -3.85
CA ALA A 112 9.27 0.37 -3.66
C ALA A 112 10.16 1.53 -4.12
N LEU A 113 9.82 2.18 -5.24
CA LEU A 113 10.51 3.39 -5.70
C LEU A 113 10.40 4.52 -4.67
N HIS A 114 9.24 4.68 -4.04
CA HIS A 114 9.02 5.67 -2.98
C HIS A 114 9.84 5.35 -1.73
N GLU A 115 9.79 4.11 -1.24
CA GLU A 115 10.44 3.67 0.01
C GLU A 115 11.96 3.69 -0.08
N THR A 116 12.53 3.49 -1.26
CA THR A 116 13.97 3.36 -1.46
C THR A 116 14.62 4.55 -2.18
N ASP A 117 13.90 5.64 -2.43
CA ASP A 117 14.32 6.71 -3.33
C ASP A 117 14.88 6.15 -4.65
N PHE A 118 14.02 5.44 -5.40
CA PHE A 118 14.39 4.83 -6.69
C PHE A 118 15.58 3.85 -6.59
N PHE A 119 15.62 3.02 -5.56
CA PHE A 119 16.71 2.07 -5.24
C PHE A 119 18.08 2.72 -5.00
N LYS A 120 18.10 4.00 -4.60
CA LYS A 120 19.33 4.64 -4.09
C LYS A 120 19.59 4.26 -2.64
N PHE A 121 18.51 3.94 -1.91
CA PHE A 121 18.55 3.68 -0.47
C PHE A 121 19.07 4.90 0.32
N GLY A 122 19.67 4.70 1.50
CA GLY A 122 20.19 5.80 2.32
C GLY A 122 19.48 5.96 3.67
N GLY A 123 18.41 5.16 3.91
CA GLY A 123 17.78 5.01 5.22
C GLY A 123 18.30 3.78 5.97
N ASP A 124 17.47 3.25 6.88
CA ASP A 124 17.83 2.10 7.73
C ASP A 124 17.96 0.79 6.95
N VAL A 125 17.28 0.66 5.80
CA VAL A 125 17.36 -0.52 4.94
C VAL A 125 18.53 -0.39 3.97
N LEU A 126 19.34 -1.45 3.87
CA LEU A 126 20.53 -1.50 3.02
C LEU A 126 20.28 -2.28 1.72
N PRO A 127 21.01 -1.96 0.63
CA PRO A 127 20.82 -2.57 -0.70
C PRO A 127 20.95 -4.10 -0.75
N HIS A 128 21.69 -4.71 0.16
CA HIS A 128 21.88 -6.17 0.19
C HIS A 128 20.76 -6.92 0.91
N GLN A 129 19.86 -6.23 1.61
CA GLN A 129 18.76 -6.85 2.35
C GLN A 129 17.61 -7.31 1.44
N ASN A 130 17.58 -6.92 0.16
CA ASN A 130 16.46 -7.17 -0.75
C ASN A 130 15.10 -6.77 -0.17
N ASN A 131 15.08 -5.80 0.74
CA ASN A 131 13.89 -5.27 1.39
C ASN A 131 13.51 -3.94 0.73
N PHE A 132 12.56 -4.00 -0.18
CA PHE A 132 12.20 -2.85 -1.02
C PHE A 132 11.07 -2.00 -0.44
N ALA A 133 10.54 -2.38 0.72
CA ALA A 133 9.38 -1.72 1.34
C ALA A 133 9.58 -1.44 2.84
N GLY A 134 10.80 -1.49 3.33
CA GLY A 134 11.10 -1.18 4.72
C GLY A 134 10.49 -2.16 5.74
N LEU A 135 10.17 -3.40 5.34
CA LEU A 135 9.51 -4.35 6.23
C LEU A 135 10.33 -4.59 7.50
N GLY A 136 9.73 -4.28 8.66
CA GLY A 136 10.36 -4.41 9.97
C GLY A 136 11.37 -3.32 10.33
N ALA A 137 11.62 -2.34 9.47
CA ALA A 137 12.38 -1.14 9.83
C ALA A 137 11.51 -0.22 10.69
N THR A 138 12.00 0.14 11.86
CA THR A 138 11.25 0.99 12.82
C THR A 138 11.92 2.35 13.05
N GLY A 139 12.90 2.71 12.23
CA GLY A 139 13.71 3.90 12.43
C GLY A 139 14.83 3.68 13.45
N ASN A 140 15.56 4.73 13.75
CA ASN A 140 16.64 4.75 14.76
C ASN A 140 17.73 3.66 14.56
N GLY A 141 18.06 3.32 13.29
CA GLY A 141 19.08 2.33 12.94
C GLY A 141 18.57 0.88 12.92
N VAL A 142 17.27 0.63 13.14
CA VAL A 142 16.70 -0.72 13.01
C VAL A 142 16.49 -1.04 11.54
N ARG A 143 17.34 -1.90 11.00
CA ARG A 143 17.47 -2.19 9.56
C ARG A 143 16.30 -2.96 8.92
N GLY A 144 15.34 -3.46 9.73
CA GLY A 144 14.28 -4.30 9.23
C GLY A 144 14.74 -5.70 8.79
N HIS A 145 13.86 -6.41 8.07
CA HIS A 145 14.13 -7.78 7.63
C HIS A 145 15.05 -7.82 6.41
N SER A 146 15.80 -8.91 6.29
CA SER A 146 16.58 -9.25 5.10
C SER A 146 15.98 -10.46 4.40
N PHE A 147 16.01 -10.47 3.08
CA PHE A 147 15.51 -11.56 2.24
C PHE A 147 16.65 -12.13 1.41
N GLU A 148 16.67 -13.45 1.26
CA GLU A 148 17.76 -14.16 0.58
C GLU A 148 17.90 -13.77 -0.89
N THR A 149 16.77 -13.52 -1.55
CA THR A 149 16.74 -13.15 -2.98
C THR A 149 15.86 -11.90 -3.21
N PRO A 150 16.10 -11.16 -4.29
CA PRO A 150 15.20 -10.09 -4.70
C PRO A 150 13.76 -10.55 -4.87
N GLN A 151 13.55 -11.76 -5.39
CA GLN A 151 12.23 -12.35 -5.55
C GLN A 151 11.53 -12.58 -4.22
N ALA A 152 12.24 -13.09 -3.20
CA ALA A 152 11.69 -13.29 -1.86
C ALA A 152 11.28 -11.93 -1.22
N GLY A 153 12.10 -10.90 -1.38
CA GLY A 153 11.79 -9.56 -0.89
C GLY A 153 10.57 -8.92 -1.56
N VAL A 154 10.48 -9.05 -2.90
CA VAL A 154 9.30 -8.60 -3.65
C VAL A 154 8.05 -9.37 -3.22
N ARG A 155 8.13 -10.71 -3.09
CA ARG A 155 7.01 -11.53 -2.62
C ARG A 155 6.56 -11.12 -1.23
N ALA A 156 7.48 -10.87 -0.31
CA ALA A 156 7.15 -10.41 1.04
C ALA A 156 6.37 -9.08 1.01
N GLN A 157 6.81 -8.11 0.20
CA GLN A 157 6.10 -6.85 0.03
C GLN A 157 4.70 -7.05 -0.58
N ILE A 158 4.58 -7.88 -1.62
CA ILE A 158 3.28 -8.20 -2.26
C ILE A 158 2.32 -8.85 -1.26
N GLN A 159 2.81 -9.81 -0.46
CA GLN A 159 2.00 -10.47 0.57
C GLN A 159 1.58 -9.49 1.67
N HIS A 160 2.45 -8.59 2.08
CA HIS A 160 2.12 -7.54 3.04
C HIS A 160 1.06 -6.58 2.50
N LEU A 161 1.18 -6.13 1.24
CA LEU A 161 0.14 -5.35 0.57
C LEU A 161 -1.19 -6.10 0.47
N LYS A 162 -1.15 -7.42 0.21
CA LYS A 162 -2.35 -8.26 0.20
C LYS A 162 -3.04 -8.29 1.56
N ALA A 163 -2.26 -8.33 2.65
CA ALA A 163 -2.84 -8.27 3.99
C ALA A 163 -3.63 -6.98 4.22
N TYR A 164 -3.12 -5.83 3.76
CA TYR A 164 -3.86 -4.56 3.83
C TYR A 164 -5.03 -4.48 2.86
N ALA A 165 -4.86 -5.00 1.64
CA ALA A 165 -5.83 -4.80 0.55
C ALA A 165 -6.97 -5.82 0.52
N SER A 166 -6.83 -6.97 1.19
CA SER A 166 -7.75 -8.10 1.03
C SER A 166 -7.77 -9.03 2.24
N THR A 167 -8.92 -9.63 2.47
CA THR A 167 -9.10 -10.72 3.45
C THR A 167 -8.79 -12.10 2.85
N ALA A 168 -8.64 -12.20 1.51
CA ALA A 168 -8.37 -13.45 0.82
C ALA A 168 -7.06 -14.10 1.32
N PRO A 169 -6.96 -15.43 1.40
CA PRO A 169 -5.75 -16.14 1.80
C PRO A 169 -4.61 -15.87 0.80
N LEU A 170 -3.37 -16.13 1.23
CA LEU A 170 -2.23 -16.15 0.32
C LEU A 170 -2.35 -17.34 -0.65
N ASN A 171 -1.91 -17.13 -1.87
CA ASN A 171 -1.88 -18.17 -2.91
C ASN A 171 -0.56 -18.95 -2.89
N ASN A 172 0.48 -18.40 -2.23
CA ASN A 172 1.79 -19.01 -2.11
C ASN A 172 2.21 -19.07 -0.64
N PRO A 173 3.20 -19.92 -0.28
CA PRO A 173 3.76 -19.93 1.07
C PRO A 173 4.16 -18.53 1.54
N CYS A 174 3.80 -18.22 2.79
CA CYS A 174 4.08 -16.92 3.38
C CYS A 174 5.60 -16.75 3.60
N VAL A 175 6.16 -15.70 2.99
CA VAL A 175 7.54 -15.27 3.21
C VAL A 175 7.61 -13.90 3.87
N ASP A 176 6.47 -13.24 4.05
CA ASP A 176 6.37 -11.97 4.77
C ASP A 176 6.33 -12.23 6.29
N PRO A 177 7.40 -11.87 7.04
CA PRO A 177 7.43 -12.08 8.49
C PRO A 177 6.46 -11.15 9.23
N ARG A 178 5.91 -10.16 8.54
CA ARG A 178 4.99 -9.16 9.09
C ARG A 178 3.51 -9.43 8.75
N PHE A 179 3.21 -10.42 7.91
CA PHE A 179 1.85 -10.70 7.41
C PHE A 179 0.82 -10.83 8.54
N HIS A 180 1.15 -11.58 9.58
CA HIS A 180 0.25 -11.86 10.71
C HIS A 180 0.08 -10.68 11.69
N TYR A 181 0.89 -9.63 11.54
CA TYR A 181 0.75 -8.41 12.35
C TYR A 181 -0.35 -7.48 11.83
N VAL A 182 -0.79 -7.64 10.59
CA VAL A 182 -1.95 -6.91 10.05
C VAL A 182 -3.23 -7.57 10.58
N LYS A 183 -3.66 -7.16 11.77
CA LYS A 183 -4.82 -7.78 12.46
C LYS A 183 -6.14 -7.53 11.74
N ASN A 184 -6.34 -6.33 11.19
CA ASN A 184 -7.52 -5.97 10.44
C ASN A 184 -7.21 -6.03 8.94
N ARG A 185 -7.21 -7.26 8.39
CA ARG A 185 -6.94 -7.48 6.97
C ARG A 185 -8.03 -6.87 6.10
N GLY A 186 -7.63 -6.39 4.91
CA GLY A 186 -8.55 -5.74 3.97
C GLY A 186 -8.91 -4.29 4.33
N CYS A 187 -8.27 -3.70 5.35
CA CYS A 187 -8.59 -2.34 5.81
C CYS A 187 -8.09 -1.22 4.89
N ALA A 188 -7.28 -1.53 3.87
CA ALA A 188 -6.75 -0.57 2.90
C ALA A 188 -6.83 -1.13 1.47
N PRO A 189 -8.03 -1.21 0.86
CA PRO A 189 -8.20 -1.73 -0.49
C PRO A 189 -7.63 -0.81 -1.59
N TYR A 190 -7.38 0.45 -1.28
CA TYR A 190 -6.82 1.45 -2.19
C TYR A 190 -5.46 1.95 -1.70
N VAL A 191 -4.62 2.39 -2.64
CA VAL A 191 -3.28 2.93 -2.32
C VAL A 191 -3.37 4.13 -1.38
N GLU A 192 -4.38 4.97 -1.57
CA GLU A 192 -4.64 6.16 -0.74
C GLU A 192 -4.95 5.80 0.72
N ASP A 193 -5.49 4.61 0.98
CA ASP A 193 -5.81 4.12 2.33
C ASP A 193 -4.57 3.69 3.13
N LEU A 194 -3.40 3.59 2.51
CA LEU A 194 -2.16 3.16 3.18
C LEU A 194 -1.61 4.22 4.14
N GLY A 195 -1.98 5.50 3.96
CA GLY A 195 -1.65 6.56 4.92
C GLY A 195 -2.29 6.30 6.28
N GLY A 196 -1.52 6.45 7.36
CA GLY A 196 -1.96 6.14 8.72
C GLY A 196 -2.08 4.65 9.06
N LYS A 197 -1.78 3.75 8.09
CA LYS A 197 -1.86 2.29 8.26
C LYS A 197 -0.54 1.60 7.94
N TRP A 198 -0.09 1.68 6.69
CA TRP A 198 1.25 1.23 6.29
C TRP A 198 2.31 2.20 6.79
N ALA A 199 2.17 3.47 6.44
CA ALA A 199 3.04 4.55 6.89
C ALA A 199 2.33 5.41 7.95
N PHE A 200 2.96 5.61 9.11
CA PHE A 200 2.43 6.45 10.18
C PHE A 200 3.36 7.65 10.41
N PRO A 201 2.81 8.87 10.47
CA PRO A 201 1.39 9.25 10.36
C PRO A 201 0.84 9.22 8.93
N GLY A 202 1.68 8.97 7.91
CA GLY A 202 1.29 8.87 6.51
C GLY A 202 1.14 10.21 5.79
N TYR A 203 1.64 11.29 6.39
CA TYR A 203 1.66 12.64 5.82
C TYR A 203 2.81 13.48 6.41
N ASP A 204 3.12 14.59 5.79
CA ASP A 204 4.11 15.56 6.30
C ASP A 204 3.49 16.42 7.41
N THR A 205 3.86 16.15 8.67
CA THR A 205 3.35 16.85 9.87
C THR A 205 3.80 18.29 9.97
N LYS A 206 4.80 18.71 9.19
CA LYS A 206 5.22 20.12 9.12
C LYS A 206 4.35 20.91 8.14
N LYS A 207 3.72 20.20 7.19
CA LYS A 207 2.93 20.80 6.11
C LYS A 207 1.43 20.75 6.38
N TYR A 208 0.96 19.67 7.01
CA TYR A 208 -0.45 19.40 7.22
C TYR A 208 -0.77 19.15 8.69
N ALA A 209 -1.93 19.66 9.13
CA ALA A 209 -2.41 19.46 10.50
C ALA A 209 -2.90 18.04 10.78
N SER A 210 -3.34 17.30 9.75
CA SER A 210 -3.89 15.96 9.86
C SER A 210 -3.74 15.16 8.57
N LEU A 211 -3.92 13.83 8.66
CA LEU A 211 -3.99 12.96 7.48
C LEU A 211 -5.15 13.37 6.55
N GLN A 212 -6.30 13.75 7.11
CA GLN A 212 -7.45 14.21 6.32
C GLN A 212 -7.13 15.47 5.53
N ASP A 213 -6.33 16.35 6.11
CA ASP A 213 -5.87 17.56 5.44
C ASP A 213 -4.93 17.21 4.26
N ALA A 214 -3.95 16.32 4.48
CA ALA A 214 -3.06 15.85 3.43
C ALA A 214 -3.83 15.13 2.30
N LEU A 215 -4.85 14.33 2.63
CA LEU A 215 -5.72 13.65 1.64
C LEU A 215 -6.50 14.66 0.79
N ARG A 216 -7.05 15.72 1.38
CA ARG A 216 -7.71 16.81 0.63
C ARG A 216 -6.78 17.47 -0.38
N HIS A 217 -5.49 17.59 -0.03
CA HIS A 217 -4.45 18.16 -0.90
C HIS A 217 -3.77 17.13 -1.80
N ARG A 218 -4.20 15.87 -1.77
CA ARG A 218 -3.60 14.75 -2.54
C ARG A 218 -2.08 14.64 -2.34
N ASP A 219 -1.64 14.72 -1.08
CA ASP A 219 -0.22 14.69 -0.69
C ASP A 219 0.04 13.74 0.50
N SER A 220 -0.85 12.78 0.71
CA SER A 220 -0.64 11.67 1.65
C SER A 220 0.41 10.68 1.12
N TYR A 221 0.82 9.74 1.97
CA TYR A 221 1.69 8.64 1.58
C TYR A 221 1.17 7.89 0.34
N GLY A 222 -0.11 7.50 0.36
CA GLY A 222 -0.72 6.79 -0.76
C GLY A 222 -0.83 7.64 -2.03
N ASP A 223 -1.10 8.95 -1.89
CA ASP A 223 -1.12 9.87 -3.03
C ASP A 223 0.24 9.99 -3.71
N LYS A 224 1.35 9.94 -2.95
CA LYS A 224 2.71 9.95 -3.51
C LYS A 224 2.99 8.69 -4.33
N ILE A 225 2.59 7.51 -3.83
CA ILE A 225 2.71 6.25 -4.58
C ILE A 225 1.85 6.30 -5.84
N ARG A 226 0.60 6.73 -5.74
CA ARG A 226 -0.30 6.89 -6.89
C ARG A 226 0.29 7.80 -7.95
N LYS A 227 0.85 8.95 -7.56
CA LYS A 227 1.49 9.88 -8.48
C LYS A 227 2.66 9.26 -9.25
N LEU A 228 3.52 8.49 -8.55
CA LEU A 228 4.60 7.75 -9.22
C LEU A 228 4.06 6.72 -10.20
N TYR A 229 3.00 6.00 -9.84
CA TYR A 229 2.34 5.05 -10.71
C TYR A 229 1.77 5.76 -11.97
N GLU A 230 1.05 6.86 -11.82
CA GLU A 230 0.48 7.64 -12.93
C GLU A 230 1.56 8.21 -13.88
N GLU A 231 2.71 8.62 -13.33
CA GLU A 231 3.86 9.04 -14.13
C GLU A 231 4.48 7.87 -14.91
N MET A 232 4.55 6.69 -14.28
CA MET A 232 5.08 5.48 -14.90
C MET A 232 4.17 4.96 -16.03
N GLU A 233 2.85 5.02 -15.85
CA GLU A 233 1.84 4.61 -16.85
C GLU A 233 1.96 5.45 -18.15
N LYS A 234 2.39 6.70 -18.05
CA LYS A 234 2.58 7.61 -19.19
C LYS A 234 3.89 7.39 -19.99
N VAL A 235 4.76 6.50 -19.51
CA VAL A 235 6.02 6.18 -20.21
C VAL A 235 5.72 5.36 -21.46
N ARG A 236 6.19 5.83 -22.61
CA ARG A 236 6.06 5.15 -23.90
C ARG A 236 7.29 4.34 -24.26
#